data_6df583ffbb6b7465be043cb5ada11c97
#
_entry.id   6df583ffbb6b7465be043cb5ada11c97
#
_cell.length_a   1.000
_cell.length_b   1.000
_cell.length_c   1.000
_cell.angle_alpha   90.00
_cell.angle_beta   90.00
_cell.angle_gamma   90.00
#
_symmetry.space_group_name_H-M   'P 1'
#
loop_
_entity.id
_entity.type
_entity.pdbx_description
1 polymer ?
#
loop_
_entity_poly.entity_id
_entity_poly.type
_entity_poly.pdbx_seq_one_letter_code
_entity_poly.pdbx_strand_id
1 'polypeptide(L)'
;MIGKLLRLTVVLALIISTTESLLLADQSDGGEQLYLRYCSSCHGADGKGNGPVASHLKVKVPDLSLLTKRHKSTYPLDEVMATIDGRRAVRAHGDRNMPVWGVKFRSETEGKKYSELTTLAKEGSIAEYIST
;
A
#
# COMPACT_ATOMS: atom_id res chain seq x y z
N MET A 1 41.08 -31.08 9.47
CA MET A 1 40.74 -29.96 8.58
C MET A 1 39.27 -29.96 8.16
N ILE A 2 38.64 -31.11 7.89
CA ILE A 2 37.23 -31.23 7.42
C ILE A 2 36.21 -30.65 8.41
N GLY A 3 36.38 -30.82 9.73
CA GLY A 3 35.45 -30.30 10.73
C GLY A 3 35.39 -28.79 10.86
N LYS A 4 36.46 -28.05 10.52
CA LYS A 4 36.44 -26.58 10.50
C LYS A 4 35.72 -26.07 9.27
N LEU A 5 35.86 -26.71 8.11
CA LEU A 5 35.20 -26.34 6.87
C LEU A 5 33.68 -26.55 6.99
N LEU A 6 33.25 -27.66 7.58
CA LEU A 6 31.84 -27.96 7.80
C LEU A 6 31.15 -26.96 8.76
N ARG A 7 31.86 -26.55 9.82
CA ARG A 7 31.34 -25.52 10.74
C ARG A 7 31.22 -24.14 10.07
N LEU A 8 32.17 -23.80 9.22
CA LEU A 8 32.14 -22.52 8.49
C LEU A 8 30.98 -22.45 7.49
N THR A 9 30.69 -23.55 6.79
CA THR A 9 29.56 -23.61 5.84
C THR A 9 28.21 -23.56 6.55
N VAL A 10 28.05 -24.20 7.71
CA VAL A 10 26.82 -24.15 8.49
C VAL A 10 26.55 -22.74 9.04
N VAL A 11 27.59 -22.05 9.54
CA VAL A 11 27.46 -20.68 10.04
C VAL A 11 27.11 -19.71 8.89
N LEU A 12 27.73 -19.86 7.73
CA LEU A 12 27.44 -19.02 6.56
C LEU A 12 25.99 -19.23 6.05
N ALA A 13 25.50 -20.46 6.03
CA ALA A 13 24.13 -20.78 5.65
C ALA A 13 23.09 -20.18 6.63
N LEU A 14 23.39 -20.18 7.93
CA LEU A 14 22.53 -19.59 8.96
C LEU A 14 22.44 -18.06 8.83
N ILE A 15 23.54 -17.39 8.48
CA ILE A 15 23.57 -15.93 8.28
C ILE A 15 22.74 -15.53 7.05
N ILE A 16 22.82 -16.29 5.97
CA ILE A 16 22.07 -16.00 4.74
C ILE A 16 20.55 -16.14 4.98
N SER A 17 20.12 -17.15 5.77
CA SER A 17 18.69 -17.36 6.05
C SER A 17 18.05 -16.26 6.91
N THR A 18 18.82 -15.55 7.71
CA THR A 18 18.29 -14.48 8.58
C THR A 18 18.15 -13.14 7.85
N THR A 19 18.90 -12.91 6.78
CA THR A 19 18.82 -11.64 6.03
C THR A 19 17.60 -11.53 5.12
N GLU A 20 17.08 -12.63 4.62
CA GLU A 20 15.87 -12.60 3.75
C GLU A 20 14.60 -12.23 4.52
N SER A 21 14.48 -12.62 5.78
CA SER A 21 13.31 -12.29 6.61
C SER A 21 13.22 -10.82 6.99
N LEU A 22 14.35 -10.13 7.09
CA LEU A 22 14.38 -8.68 7.40
C LEU A 22 13.97 -7.80 6.21
N LEU A 23 14.23 -8.24 4.98
CA LEU A 23 13.87 -7.48 3.78
C LEU A 23 12.37 -7.52 3.48
N LEU A 24 11.66 -8.57 3.88
CA LEU A 24 10.22 -8.71 3.69
C LEU A 24 9.39 -7.91 4.70
N ALA A 25 9.91 -7.71 5.92
CA ALA A 25 9.24 -6.95 6.97
C ALA A 25 9.18 -5.43 6.67
N ASP A 26 10.17 -4.89 5.99
CA ASP A 26 10.27 -3.44 5.72
C ASP A 26 9.28 -2.95 4.64
N GLN A 27 8.76 -3.83 3.78
CA GLN A 27 7.83 -3.44 2.72
C GLN A 27 6.36 -3.36 3.21
N SER A 28 5.96 -4.16 4.18
CA SER A 28 4.61 -4.13 4.75
C SER A 28 4.41 -2.90 5.64
N ASP A 29 5.44 -2.51 6.40
CA ASP A 29 5.40 -1.33 7.27
C ASP A 29 5.24 -0.04 6.46
N GLY A 30 5.81 0.02 5.26
CA GLY A 30 5.67 1.17 4.37
C GLY A 30 4.24 1.39 3.88
N GLY A 31 3.52 0.34 3.55
CA GLY A 31 2.12 0.39 3.08
C GLY A 31 1.17 0.89 4.17
N GLU A 32 1.29 0.38 5.38
CA GLU A 32 0.52 0.83 6.54
C GLU A 32 0.75 2.30 6.84
N GLN A 33 2.00 2.73 6.92
CA GLN A 33 2.35 4.12 7.20
C GLN A 33 1.82 5.08 6.12
N LEU A 34 1.92 4.69 4.86
CA LEU A 34 1.37 5.45 3.75
C LEU A 34 -0.16 5.52 3.82
N TYR A 35 -0.82 4.39 4.12
CA TYR A 35 -2.26 4.35 4.29
C TYR A 35 -2.72 5.25 5.45
N LEU A 36 -2.11 5.11 6.61
CA LEU A 36 -2.45 5.94 7.78
C LEU A 36 -2.26 7.43 7.49
N ARG A 37 -1.23 7.78 6.75
CA ARG A 37 -0.92 9.18 6.41
C ARG A 37 -1.89 9.79 5.38
N TYR A 38 -2.27 9.05 4.35
CA TYR A 38 -2.98 9.61 3.20
C TYR A 38 -4.44 9.18 3.09
N CYS A 39 -4.83 8.06 3.66
CA CYS A 39 -6.14 7.43 3.45
C CYS A 39 -7.01 7.40 4.71
N SER A 40 -6.41 7.22 5.89
CA SER A 40 -7.13 6.94 7.13
C SER A 40 -8.04 8.08 7.60
N SER A 41 -7.76 9.33 7.22
CA SER A 41 -8.62 10.47 7.57
C SER A 41 -10.05 10.33 7.06
N CYS A 42 -10.23 9.69 5.91
CA CYS A 42 -11.54 9.38 5.34
C CYS A 42 -11.94 7.92 5.56
N HIS A 43 -11.03 6.99 5.27
CA HIS A 43 -11.33 5.55 5.28
C HIS A 43 -11.27 4.91 6.67
N GLY A 44 -10.74 5.61 7.70
CA GLY A 44 -10.48 5.04 9.02
C GLY A 44 -9.17 4.25 9.06
N ALA A 45 -8.60 4.07 10.25
CA ALA A 45 -7.39 3.27 10.43
C ALA A 45 -7.62 1.78 10.13
N ASP A 46 -8.87 1.34 10.27
CA ASP A 46 -9.33 -0.04 10.02
C ASP A 46 -9.97 -0.22 8.62
N GLY A 47 -9.93 0.79 7.77
CA GLY A 47 -10.46 0.73 6.41
C GLY A 47 -11.97 0.72 6.28
N LYS A 48 -12.75 0.90 7.37
CA LYS A 48 -14.21 0.74 7.36
C LYS A 48 -15.00 1.97 6.90
N GLY A 49 -14.33 3.01 6.43
CA GLY A 49 -14.97 4.23 5.97
C GLY A 49 -15.48 5.13 7.11
N ASN A 50 -14.92 4.98 8.30
CA ASN A 50 -15.30 5.66 9.54
C ASN A 50 -14.26 6.70 10.00
N GLY A 51 -13.41 7.18 9.09
CA GLY A 51 -12.41 8.18 9.42
C GLY A 51 -13.03 9.51 9.90
N PRO A 52 -12.26 10.33 10.64
CA PRO A 52 -12.78 11.56 11.25
C PRO A 52 -13.37 12.57 10.25
N VAL A 53 -12.96 12.52 9.00
CA VAL A 53 -13.49 13.39 7.92
C VAL A 53 -14.72 12.78 7.23
N ALA A 54 -14.96 11.48 7.37
CA ALA A 54 -16.02 10.77 6.66
C ALA A 54 -17.42 11.36 6.88
N SER A 55 -17.73 11.79 8.10
CA SER A 55 -19.03 12.39 8.46
C SER A 55 -19.27 13.76 7.82
N HIS A 56 -18.23 14.44 7.34
CA HIS A 56 -18.31 15.73 6.69
C HIS A 56 -18.40 15.66 5.16
N LEU A 57 -18.28 14.45 4.61
CA LEU A 57 -18.35 14.22 3.17
C LEU A 57 -19.81 14.03 2.73
N LYS A 58 -20.15 14.56 1.55
CA LYS A 58 -21.49 14.41 0.93
C LYS A 58 -21.76 12.99 0.44
N VAL A 59 -20.73 12.16 0.37
CA VAL A 59 -20.78 10.77 -0.11
C VAL A 59 -20.33 9.82 0.99
N LYS A 60 -20.92 8.66 1.03
CA LYS A 60 -20.52 7.61 1.97
C LYS A 60 -19.14 7.07 1.58
N VAL A 61 -18.18 7.14 2.49
CA VAL A 61 -16.87 6.54 2.31
C VAL A 61 -17.01 5.01 2.32
N PRO A 62 -16.48 4.31 1.30
CA PRO A 62 -16.63 2.87 1.21
C PRO A 62 -15.79 2.15 2.27
N ASP A 63 -16.32 1.04 2.76
CA ASP A 63 -15.60 0.07 3.57
C ASP A 63 -14.65 -0.74 2.67
N LEU A 64 -13.35 -0.52 2.83
CA LEU A 64 -12.30 -1.17 2.06
C LEU A 64 -12.05 -2.61 2.50
N SER A 65 -12.35 -2.96 3.76
CA SER A 65 -12.20 -4.33 4.27
C SER A 65 -13.11 -5.35 3.56
N LEU A 66 -14.09 -4.87 2.80
CA LEU A 66 -15.02 -5.69 2.04
C LEU A 66 -14.66 -5.83 0.55
N LEU A 67 -13.54 -5.29 0.09
CA LEU A 67 -13.18 -5.31 -1.33
C LEU A 67 -13.09 -6.73 -1.88
N THR A 68 -12.33 -7.60 -1.24
CA THR A 68 -12.20 -9.01 -1.64
C THR A 68 -13.54 -9.73 -1.68
N LYS A 69 -14.39 -9.53 -0.65
CA LYS A 69 -15.73 -10.13 -0.59
C LYS A 69 -16.63 -9.65 -1.74
N ARG A 70 -16.60 -8.37 -2.07
CA ARG A 70 -17.39 -7.77 -3.15
C ARG A 70 -16.94 -8.22 -4.54
N HIS A 71 -15.69 -8.65 -4.67
CA HIS A 71 -15.07 -9.11 -5.93
C HIS A 71 -14.92 -10.64 -5.99
N LYS A 72 -15.93 -11.38 -5.51
CA LYS A 72 -15.99 -12.85 -5.62
C LYS A 72 -14.78 -13.55 -5.02
N SER A 73 -14.33 -13.08 -3.86
CA SER A 73 -13.17 -13.59 -3.11
C SER A 73 -11.81 -13.39 -3.80
N THR A 74 -11.73 -12.49 -4.77
CA THR A 74 -10.47 -12.06 -5.40
C THR A 74 -10.24 -10.60 -5.09
N TYR A 75 -9.10 -10.24 -4.54
CA TYR A 75 -8.77 -8.84 -4.29
C TYR A 75 -8.50 -8.11 -5.62
N PRO A 76 -9.17 -6.99 -5.90
CA PRO A 76 -9.10 -6.31 -7.18
C PRO A 76 -7.93 -5.30 -7.23
N LEU A 77 -6.68 -5.79 -7.13
CA LEU A 77 -5.48 -4.97 -7.01
C LEU A 77 -5.39 -3.87 -8.08
N ASP A 78 -5.57 -4.23 -9.36
CA ASP A 78 -5.46 -3.28 -10.47
C ASP A 78 -6.52 -2.16 -10.39
N GLU A 79 -7.74 -2.50 -9.96
CA GLU A 79 -8.81 -1.52 -9.77
C GLU A 79 -8.53 -0.58 -8.61
N VAL A 80 -7.97 -1.10 -7.52
CA VAL A 80 -7.57 -0.31 -6.35
C VAL A 80 -6.45 0.64 -6.73
N MET A 81 -5.40 0.16 -7.38
CA MET A 81 -4.31 0.99 -7.87
C MET A 81 -4.80 2.08 -8.84
N ALA A 82 -5.64 1.73 -9.82
CA ALA A 82 -6.22 2.69 -10.75
C ALA A 82 -7.10 3.75 -10.07
N THR A 83 -7.72 3.39 -8.93
CA THR A 83 -8.52 4.31 -8.11
C THR A 83 -7.62 5.27 -7.34
N ILE A 84 -6.53 4.79 -6.75
CA ILE A 84 -5.54 5.60 -6.03
C ILE A 84 -4.85 6.59 -6.99
N ASP A 85 -4.42 6.12 -8.15
CA ASP A 85 -3.78 6.93 -9.19
C ASP A 85 -4.74 7.96 -9.83
N GLY A 86 -6.05 7.74 -9.72
CA GLY A 86 -7.08 8.61 -10.32
C GLY A 86 -7.36 8.33 -11.80
N ARG A 87 -6.80 7.25 -12.38
CA ARG A 87 -7.12 6.79 -13.73
C ARG A 87 -8.54 6.24 -13.83
N ARG A 88 -9.07 5.71 -12.72
CA ARG A 88 -10.45 5.27 -12.61
C ARG A 88 -11.29 6.38 -11.98
N ALA A 89 -12.15 7.02 -12.77
CA ALA A 89 -13.14 7.95 -12.24
C ALA A 89 -14.20 7.16 -11.47
N VAL A 90 -14.12 7.16 -10.15
CA VAL A 90 -15.15 6.54 -9.31
C VAL A 90 -16.22 7.58 -9.06
N ARG A 91 -17.36 7.48 -9.76
CA ARG A 91 -18.52 8.37 -9.56
C ARG A 91 -19.00 8.41 -8.10
N ALA A 92 -18.74 7.35 -7.33
CA ALA A 92 -19.10 7.26 -5.92
C ALA A 92 -18.29 8.21 -5.01
N HIS A 93 -17.17 8.74 -5.49
CA HIS A 93 -16.36 9.71 -4.74
C HIS A 93 -16.84 11.15 -4.94
N GLY A 94 -17.96 11.34 -5.67
CA GLY A 94 -18.46 12.68 -5.98
C GLY A 94 -17.49 13.45 -6.89
N ASP A 95 -17.92 14.61 -7.33
CA ASP A 95 -17.10 15.55 -8.08
C ASP A 95 -15.75 15.78 -7.36
N ARG A 96 -14.65 15.26 -7.88
CA ARG A 96 -13.22 15.54 -7.63
C ARG A 96 -12.78 15.99 -6.22
N ASN A 97 -13.52 15.72 -5.17
CA ASN A 97 -13.18 16.13 -3.82
C ASN A 97 -12.19 15.20 -3.10
N MET A 98 -11.93 14.03 -3.66
CA MET A 98 -10.82 13.18 -3.22
C MET A 98 -9.57 13.58 -4.01
N PRO A 99 -8.43 13.82 -3.36
CA PRO A 99 -7.19 14.06 -4.07
C PRO A 99 -6.89 12.90 -5.03
N VAL A 100 -6.47 13.22 -6.26
CA VAL A 100 -5.90 12.23 -7.15
C VAL A 100 -4.50 11.95 -6.63
N TRP A 101 -4.37 10.88 -5.86
CA TRP A 101 -3.13 10.57 -5.12
C TRP A 101 -1.94 10.36 -6.05
N GLY A 102 -2.14 9.81 -7.24
CA GLY A 102 -1.09 9.71 -8.24
C GLY A 102 -0.49 11.06 -8.62
N VAL A 103 -1.31 12.11 -8.77
CA VAL A 103 -0.80 13.49 -9.00
C VAL A 103 -0.02 13.98 -7.79
N LYS A 104 -0.55 13.76 -6.58
CA LYS A 104 0.11 14.16 -5.34
C LYS A 104 1.46 13.47 -5.16
N PHE A 105 1.53 12.16 -5.37
CA PHE A 105 2.77 11.39 -5.23
C PHE A 105 3.80 11.78 -6.30
N ARG A 106 3.37 12.02 -7.53
CA ARG A 106 4.26 12.53 -8.58
C ARG A 106 4.85 13.90 -8.22
N SER A 107 4.02 14.82 -7.70
CA SER A 107 4.51 16.14 -7.29
C SER A 107 5.53 16.10 -6.15
N GLU A 108 5.42 15.14 -5.23
CA GLU A 108 6.38 14.93 -4.14
C GLU A 108 7.74 14.38 -4.62
N THR A 109 7.75 13.79 -5.80
CA THR A 109 8.93 13.16 -6.40
C THR A 109 9.42 13.87 -7.65
N GLU A 110 8.80 14.99 -8.03
CA GLU A 110 9.16 15.78 -9.19
C GLU A 110 10.64 16.17 -9.18
N GLY A 111 11.31 16.00 -10.32
CA GLY A 111 12.75 16.24 -10.45
C GLY A 111 13.65 15.11 -9.94
N LYS A 112 13.14 14.07 -9.31
CA LYS A 112 13.92 12.88 -8.91
C LYS A 112 14.04 11.90 -10.07
N LYS A 113 15.19 11.22 -10.17
CA LYS A 113 15.54 10.30 -11.27
C LYS A 113 14.52 9.17 -11.51
N TYR A 114 13.80 8.73 -10.48
CA TYR A 114 12.85 7.61 -10.55
C TYR A 114 11.45 7.99 -10.05
N SER A 115 11.01 9.20 -10.34
CA SER A 115 9.74 9.76 -9.88
C SER A 115 8.53 8.83 -10.14
N GLU A 116 8.40 8.32 -11.36
CA GLU A 116 7.31 7.42 -11.75
C GLU A 116 7.33 6.08 -11.01
N LEU A 117 8.52 5.46 -10.91
CA LEU A 117 8.68 4.21 -10.18
C LEU A 117 8.38 4.39 -8.68
N THR A 118 8.80 5.49 -8.10
CA THR A 118 8.52 5.82 -6.68
C THR A 118 7.02 6.03 -6.46
N THR A 119 6.33 6.68 -7.38
CA THR A 119 4.88 6.88 -7.31
C THR A 119 4.15 5.53 -7.39
N LEU A 120 4.49 4.71 -8.37
CA LEU A 120 3.91 3.38 -8.56
C LEU A 120 4.17 2.46 -7.34
N ALA A 121 5.37 2.53 -6.76
CA ALA A 121 5.71 1.77 -5.56
C ALA A 121 4.86 2.19 -4.35
N LYS A 122 4.65 3.49 -4.13
CA LYS A 122 3.75 3.98 -3.06
C LYS A 122 2.31 3.51 -3.25
N GLU A 123 1.79 3.59 -4.46
CA GLU A 123 0.43 3.14 -4.80
C GLU A 123 0.27 1.64 -4.57
N GLY A 124 1.26 0.85 -5.03
CA GLY A 124 1.31 -0.60 -4.83
C GLY A 124 1.34 -0.98 -3.35
N SER A 125 2.24 -0.36 -2.57
CA SER A 125 2.34 -0.63 -1.14
C SER A 125 1.05 -0.32 -0.38
N ILE A 126 0.36 0.78 -0.71
CA ILE A 126 -0.96 1.11 -0.12
C ILE A 126 -2.00 0.05 -0.53
N ALA A 127 -2.06 -0.30 -1.81
CA ALA A 127 -3.03 -1.26 -2.31
C ALA A 127 -2.82 -2.66 -1.72
N GLU A 128 -1.58 -3.10 -1.55
CA GLU A 128 -1.23 -4.36 -0.89
C GLU A 128 -1.62 -4.35 0.59
N TYR A 129 -1.34 -3.27 1.31
CA TYR A 129 -1.77 -3.13 2.72
C TYR A 129 -3.29 -3.23 2.87
N ILE A 130 -4.07 -2.61 1.99
CA ILE A 130 -5.53 -2.70 2.01
C ILE A 130 -6.02 -4.15 1.76
N SER A 131 -5.20 -5.01 1.14
CA SER A 131 -5.57 -6.39 0.85
C SER A 131 -5.48 -7.33 2.07
N THR A 132 -4.79 -6.92 3.14
CA THR A 132 -4.58 -7.72 4.37
C THR A 132 -5.75 -7.59 5.31
#